data_c940da3ad84de289d31f2608fd6f629f
#
_entry.id   c940da3ad84de289d31f2608fd6f629f
#
_cell.length_a   1.000
_cell.length_b   1.000
_cell.length_c   1.000
_cell.angle_alpha   90.00
_cell.angle_beta   90.00
_cell.angle_gamma   90.00
#
_symmetry.space_group_name_H-M   'P 1'
#
loop_
_entity.id
_entity.type
_entity.pdbx_description
1 polymer ?
#
loop_
_entity_poly.entity_id
_entity_poly.type
_entity_poly.pdbx_seq_one_letter_code
_entity_poly.pdbx_strand_id
1 'polypeptide(L)'
;VQILDACEPRLVAFRNPDAFRSLASREVFEAKSGIDYGLVYRGEHPASHRVFWVVMGLGDLGTEAAAWFLRANAVLLSRLTGAAPFAAVVSVETARGRETAQLKLLQPKPRWWRRLRYRKEWLRVSGATGAGAA
;
A
#
# COMPACT_ATOMS: atom_id res chain seq x y z
N VAL A 1 0.39 -5.61 -14.57
CA VAL A 1 -0.72 -6.42 -14.06
C VAL A 1 -0.31 -7.87 -13.90
N GLN A 2 0.18 -8.51 -14.94
CA GLN A 2 0.62 -9.93 -14.87
C GLN A 2 1.77 -10.18 -13.88
N ILE A 3 2.65 -9.21 -13.69
CA ILE A 3 3.76 -9.32 -12.72
C ILE A 3 3.23 -9.40 -11.29
N LEU A 4 2.22 -8.59 -10.95
CA LEU A 4 1.62 -8.58 -9.62
C LEU A 4 0.78 -9.84 -9.35
N ASP A 5 0.22 -10.43 -10.38
CA ASP A 5 -0.56 -11.67 -10.27
C ASP A 5 0.33 -12.90 -10.06
N ALA A 6 1.52 -12.91 -10.65
CA ALA A 6 2.48 -14.01 -10.53
C ALA A 6 3.30 -14.00 -9.23
N CYS A 7 3.30 -12.87 -8.48
CA CYS A 7 4.09 -12.69 -7.27
C CYS A 7 3.20 -12.68 -6.01
N GLU A 8 3.72 -13.22 -4.92
CA GLU A 8 3.08 -13.07 -3.61
C GLU A 8 3.49 -11.74 -2.95
N PRO A 9 2.59 -11.01 -2.28
CA PRO A 9 1.14 -11.25 -2.18
C PRO A 9 0.41 -10.89 -3.47
N ARG A 10 -0.64 -11.65 -3.79
CA ARG A 10 -1.39 -11.48 -5.05
C ARG A 10 -2.28 -10.25 -5.03
N LEU A 11 -1.93 -9.28 -5.83
CA LEU A 11 -2.73 -8.10 -6.12
C LEU A 11 -2.84 -7.91 -7.63
N VAL A 12 -4.01 -7.55 -8.09
CA VAL A 12 -4.29 -7.27 -9.50
C VAL A 12 -4.82 -5.86 -9.63
N ALA A 13 -4.26 -5.12 -10.58
CA ALA A 13 -4.77 -3.81 -10.98
C ALA A 13 -5.67 -3.95 -12.21
N PHE A 14 -6.82 -3.31 -12.18
CA PHE A 14 -7.78 -3.24 -13.28
C PHE A 14 -7.84 -1.82 -13.83
N ARG A 15 -8.12 -1.70 -15.13
CA ARG A 15 -8.27 -0.39 -15.77
C ARG A 15 -9.73 0.05 -15.97
N ASN A 16 -10.67 -0.88 -15.91
CA ASN A 16 -12.07 -0.53 -16.17
C ASN A 16 -13.01 -1.43 -15.34
N PRO A 17 -13.51 -0.95 -14.18
CA PRO A 17 -13.12 0.31 -13.53
C PRO A 17 -11.69 0.28 -12.99
N ASP A 18 -11.08 1.45 -12.79
CA ASP A 18 -9.76 1.54 -12.17
C ASP A 18 -9.83 1.08 -10.72
N ALA A 19 -9.21 -0.05 -10.45
CA ALA A 19 -9.28 -0.71 -9.14
C ALA A 19 -8.06 -1.58 -8.85
N PHE A 20 -7.73 -1.70 -7.57
CA PHE A 20 -6.89 -2.77 -7.05
C PHE A 20 -7.76 -3.85 -6.42
N ARG A 21 -7.45 -5.10 -6.68
CA ARG A 21 -8.08 -6.25 -6.04
C ARG A 21 -7.05 -7.12 -5.35
N SER A 22 -7.29 -7.44 -4.08
CA SER A 22 -6.54 -8.47 -3.39
C SER A 22 -7.14 -9.85 -3.71
N LEU A 23 -6.34 -10.75 -4.26
CA LEU A 23 -6.78 -12.13 -4.53
C LEU A 23 -6.87 -12.96 -3.25
N ALA A 24 -6.15 -12.57 -2.19
CA ALA A 24 -6.19 -13.26 -0.91
C ALA A 24 -7.41 -12.90 -0.06
N SER A 25 -7.72 -11.59 0.09
CA SER A 25 -8.84 -11.12 0.91
C SER A 25 -10.12 -10.85 0.12
N ARG A 26 -10.03 -10.83 -1.21
CA ARG A 26 -11.10 -10.43 -2.15
C ARG A 26 -11.55 -8.97 -2.00
N GLU A 27 -10.84 -8.17 -1.21
CA GLU A 27 -11.12 -6.72 -1.11
C GLU A 27 -10.83 -6.03 -2.44
N VAL A 28 -11.69 -5.08 -2.78
CA VAL A 28 -11.59 -4.25 -3.99
C VAL A 28 -11.50 -2.79 -3.57
N PHE A 29 -10.52 -2.09 -4.13
CA PHE A 29 -10.29 -0.66 -3.93
C PHE A 29 -10.46 0.04 -5.27
N GLU A 30 -11.66 0.55 -5.50
CA GLU A 30 -12.05 1.22 -6.73
C GLU A 30 -11.96 2.73 -6.54
N ALA A 31 -11.30 3.42 -7.48
CA ALA A 31 -11.27 4.87 -7.50
C ALA A 31 -12.69 5.44 -7.62
N LYS A 32 -13.02 6.36 -6.75
CA LYS A 32 -14.33 7.02 -6.67
C LYS A 32 -14.15 8.52 -6.65
N SER A 33 -15.23 9.25 -6.86
CA SER A 33 -15.22 10.70 -6.68
C SER A 33 -14.69 11.06 -5.27
N GLY A 34 -13.64 11.84 -5.22
CA GLY A 34 -13.03 12.30 -3.98
C GLY A 34 -12.02 11.34 -3.33
N ILE A 35 -11.86 10.11 -3.81
CA ILE A 35 -10.90 9.14 -3.27
C ILE A 35 -10.13 8.46 -4.39
N ASP A 36 -8.81 8.50 -4.30
CA ASP A 36 -7.90 7.74 -5.14
C ASP A 36 -7.13 6.71 -4.28
N TYR A 37 -6.52 5.73 -4.93
CA TYR A 37 -5.77 4.68 -4.25
C TYR A 37 -4.37 4.54 -4.83
N GLY A 38 -3.42 4.27 -3.95
CA GLY A 38 -2.05 3.94 -4.30
C GLY A 38 -1.63 2.58 -3.77
N LEU A 39 -0.63 2.02 -4.40
CA LEU A 39 -0.04 0.73 -4.07
C LEU A 39 1.45 0.90 -3.81
N VAL A 40 1.90 0.36 -2.69
CA VAL A 40 3.31 0.06 -2.42
C VAL A 40 3.45 -1.45 -2.40
N TYR A 41 4.29 -1.97 -3.28
CA TYR A 41 4.52 -3.39 -3.42
C TYR A 41 6.02 -3.69 -3.38
N ARG A 42 6.41 -4.62 -2.54
CA ARG A 42 7.74 -5.22 -2.52
C ARG A 42 7.61 -6.68 -2.89
N GLY A 43 8.20 -7.06 -3.99
CA GLY A 43 8.19 -8.42 -4.50
C GLY A 43 9.59 -9.01 -4.60
N GLU A 44 9.64 -10.31 -4.79
CA GLU A 44 10.84 -11.07 -5.11
C GLU A 44 10.58 -11.83 -6.40
N HIS A 45 11.49 -11.69 -7.35
CA HIS A 45 11.37 -12.41 -8.61
C HIS A 45 11.61 -13.91 -8.39
N PRO A 46 10.68 -14.79 -8.80
CA PRO A 46 10.73 -16.21 -8.45
C PRO A 46 12.01 -16.92 -8.90
N ALA A 47 12.55 -16.58 -10.07
CA ALA A 47 13.72 -17.23 -10.65
C ALA A 47 15.06 -16.66 -10.19
N SER A 48 15.15 -15.33 -10.02
CA SER A 48 16.41 -14.64 -9.72
C SER A 48 16.57 -14.23 -8.27
N HIS A 49 15.51 -14.34 -7.45
CA HIS A 49 15.45 -13.87 -6.07
C HIS A 49 15.77 -12.38 -5.89
N ARG A 50 15.71 -11.61 -6.97
CA ARG A 50 15.89 -10.16 -6.91
C ARG A 50 14.67 -9.49 -6.33
N VAL A 51 14.89 -8.62 -5.36
CA VAL A 51 13.85 -7.78 -4.79
C VAL A 51 13.54 -6.63 -5.75
N PHE A 52 12.27 -6.36 -5.95
CA PHE A 52 11.81 -5.21 -6.71
C PHE A 52 10.72 -4.47 -5.95
N TRP A 53 10.57 -3.19 -6.27
CA TRP A 53 9.55 -2.33 -5.69
C TRP A 53 8.66 -1.77 -6.79
N VAL A 54 7.37 -1.70 -6.49
CA VAL A 54 6.39 -1.01 -7.32
C VAL A 54 5.70 0.03 -6.45
N VAL A 55 5.70 1.27 -6.91
CA VAL A 55 4.91 2.36 -6.35
C VAL A 55 4.05 2.89 -7.47
N MET A 56 2.74 2.74 -7.33
CA MET A 56 1.79 3.14 -8.37
C MET A 56 0.47 3.57 -7.76
N GLY A 57 -0.33 4.28 -8.53
CA GLY A 57 -1.70 4.64 -8.15
C GLY A 57 -2.67 4.34 -9.27
N LEU A 58 -3.95 4.37 -8.96
CA LEU A 58 -5.01 4.35 -9.97
C LEU A 58 -5.03 5.68 -10.73
N GLY A 59 -4.75 6.79 -10.02
CA GLY A 59 -4.50 8.10 -10.58
C GLY A 59 -3.19 8.70 -10.07
N ASP A 60 -2.91 9.94 -10.46
CA ASP A 60 -1.68 10.65 -10.10
C ASP A 60 -1.56 10.86 -8.60
N LEU A 61 -2.64 11.25 -7.93
CA LEU A 61 -2.66 11.46 -6.49
C LEU A 61 -2.46 10.16 -5.71
N GLY A 62 -2.98 9.04 -6.21
CA GLY A 62 -2.72 7.72 -5.64
C GLY A 62 -1.25 7.35 -5.71
N THR A 63 -0.59 7.63 -6.82
CA THR A 63 0.85 7.42 -6.99
C THR A 63 1.66 8.29 -6.02
N GLU A 64 1.34 9.57 -5.95
CA GLU A 64 1.98 10.52 -5.04
C GLU A 64 1.79 10.10 -3.57
N ALA A 65 0.56 9.72 -3.20
CA ALA A 65 0.24 9.27 -1.85
C ALA A 65 0.98 7.99 -1.46
N ALA A 66 1.10 7.03 -2.39
CA ALA A 66 1.85 5.80 -2.15
C ALA A 66 3.34 6.07 -1.92
N ALA A 67 3.94 6.94 -2.74
CA ALA A 67 5.34 7.33 -2.58
C ALA A 67 5.58 8.07 -1.25
N TRP A 68 4.72 9.01 -0.92
CA TRP A 68 4.78 9.74 0.33
C TRP A 68 4.58 8.83 1.54
N PHE A 69 3.60 7.94 1.49
CA PHE A 69 3.34 6.96 2.56
C PHE A 69 4.53 6.03 2.79
N LEU A 70 5.14 5.52 1.71
CA LEU A 70 6.34 4.69 1.81
C LEU A 70 7.48 5.45 2.49
N ARG A 71 7.75 6.68 2.06
CA ARG A 71 8.79 7.53 2.65
C ARG A 71 8.55 7.78 4.14
N ALA A 72 7.34 8.13 4.51
CA ALA A 72 6.97 8.45 5.89
C ALA A 72 7.02 7.24 6.82
N ASN A 73 6.79 6.03 6.30
CA ASN A 73 6.63 4.81 7.09
C ASN A 73 7.65 3.72 6.76
N ALA A 74 8.73 4.02 6.04
CA ALA A 74 9.68 3.01 5.56
C ALA A 74 10.27 2.15 6.67
N VAL A 75 10.70 2.75 7.77
CA VAL A 75 11.27 2.04 8.93
C VAL A 75 10.22 1.13 9.57
N LEU A 76 9.01 1.63 9.74
CA LEU A 76 7.93 0.88 10.34
C LEU A 76 7.47 -0.27 9.45
N LEU A 77 7.31 -0.03 8.16
CA LEU A 77 7.00 -1.09 7.18
C LEU A 77 8.06 -2.19 7.20
N SER A 78 9.33 -1.82 7.24
CA SER A 78 10.43 -2.78 7.35
C SER A 78 10.36 -3.61 8.62
N ARG A 79 10.04 -3.01 9.76
CA ARG A 79 9.82 -3.74 11.03
C ARG A 79 8.61 -4.68 10.98
N LEU A 80 7.54 -4.25 10.32
CA LEU A 80 6.30 -5.03 10.21
C LEU A 80 6.42 -6.23 9.28
N THR A 81 7.12 -6.06 8.18
CA THR A 81 7.20 -7.03 7.09
C THR A 81 8.52 -7.81 7.06
N GLY A 82 9.53 -7.32 7.77
CA GLY A 82 10.88 -7.88 7.70
C GLY A 82 11.45 -7.79 6.28
N ALA A 83 12.08 -8.88 5.83
CA ALA A 83 12.58 -9.01 4.47
C ALA A 83 11.57 -9.62 3.50
N ALA A 84 10.37 -9.98 3.97
CA ALA A 84 9.37 -10.66 3.17
C ALA A 84 8.70 -9.73 2.15
N PRO A 85 8.24 -10.27 1.01
CA PRO A 85 7.37 -9.56 0.11
C PRO A 85 6.11 -9.04 0.80
N PHE A 86 5.64 -7.86 0.41
CA PHE A 86 4.41 -7.29 0.92
C PHE A 86 3.73 -6.39 -0.09
N ALA A 87 2.44 -6.16 0.12
CA ALA A 87 1.66 -5.16 -0.59
C ALA A 87 0.91 -4.29 0.40
N ALA A 88 0.96 -2.98 0.20
CA ALA A 88 0.20 -2.01 0.96
C ALA A 88 -0.66 -1.18 0.01
N VAL A 89 -1.96 -1.14 0.25
CA VAL A 89 -2.88 -0.23 -0.44
C VAL A 89 -3.19 0.94 0.47
N VAL A 90 -3.02 2.13 -0.06
CA VAL A 90 -3.35 3.38 0.63
C VAL A 90 -4.45 4.12 -0.10
N SER A 91 -5.34 4.78 0.64
CA SER A 91 -6.31 5.71 0.09
C SER A 91 -5.83 7.14 0.27
N VAL A 92 -6.27 8.03 -0.59
CA VAL A 92 -6.01 9.48 -0.49
C VAL A 92 -7.26 10.25 -0.86
N GLU A 93 -7.54 11.31 -0.11
CA GLU A 93 -8.61 12.25 -0.43
C GLU A 93 -8.10 13.22 -1.50
N THR A 94 -8.72 13.22 -2.68
CA THR A 94 -8.26 14.02 -3.81
C THR A 94 -8.31 15.52 -3.56
N ALA A 95 -9.26 15.97 -2.74
CA ALA A 95 -9.40 17.39 -2.40
C ALA A 95 -8.34 17.90 -1.40
N ARG A 96 -7.78 17.01 -0.57
CA ARG A 96 -6.85 17.37 0.52
C ARG A 96 -5.42 16.94 0.27
N GLY A 97 -5.20 16.00 -0.65
CA GLY A 97 -3.86 15.61 -1.07
C GLY A 97 -3.23 14.50 -0.23
N ARG A 98 -1.95 14.24 -0.50
CA ARG A 98 -1.18 13.09 0.00
C ARG A 98 -1.11 12.98 1.52
N GLU A 99 -1.27 14.07 2.24
CA GLU A 99 -1.26 14.09 3.72
C GLU A 99 -2.43 13.32 4.32
N THR A 100 -3.47 13.05 3.53
CA THR A 100 -4.60 12.22 3.93
C THR A 100 -4.41 10.75 3.65
N ALA A 101 -3.23 10.33 3.20
CA ALA A 101 -2.93 8.94 2.89
C ALA A 101 -3.16 8.02 4.09
N GLN A 102 -4.00 7.01 3.90
CA GLN A 102 -4.36 6.04 4.93
C GLN A 102 -4.11 4.63 4.45
N LEU A 103 -3.50 3.80 5.29
CA LEU A 103 -3.35 2.39 5.00
C LEU A 103 -4.72 1.68 5.02
N LYS A 104 -5.09 1.06 3.91
CA LYS A 104 -6.31 0.27 3.74
C LYS A 104 -6.07 -1.23 3.80
N LEU A 105 -4.95 -1.67 3.25
CA LEU A 105 -4.58 -3.07 3.22
C LEU A 105 -3.08 -3.20 3.42
N LEU A 106 -2.66 -4.18 4.22
CA LEU A 106 -1.30 -4.67 4.27
C LEU A 106 -1.34 -6.20 4.17
N GLN A 107 -0.63 -6.75 3.20
CA GLN A 107 -0.55 -8.19 2.95
C GLN A 107 0.92 -8.64 2.79
N PRO A 108 1.31 -9.78 3.37
CA PRO A 108 0.52 -10.58 4.30
C PRO A 108 0.28 -9.84 5.62
N LYS A 109 -0.86 -10.12 6.24
CA LYS A 109 -1.15 -9.54 7.57
C LYS A 109 -0.15 -10.09 8.59
N PRO A 110 0.60 -9.25 9.30
CA PRO A 110 1.49 -9.71 10.35
C PRO A 110 0.71 -10.53 11.40
N ARG A 111 1.26 -11.66 11.85
CA ARG A 111 0.58 -12.56 12.80
C ARG A 111 0.12 -11.87 14.07
N TRP A 112 0.88 -10.90 14.55
CA TRP A 112 0.59 -10.13 15.75
C TRP A 112 -0.37 -8.95 15.53
N TRP A 113 -0.73 -8.61 14.28
CA TRP A 113 -1.70 -7.57 13.95
C TRP A 113 -3.09 -7.83 14.53
N ARG A 114 -3.47 -9.09 14.68
CA ARG A 114 -4.74 -9.47 15.33
C ARG A 114 -4.84 -9.01 16.79
N ARG A 115 -3.70 -8.83 17.46
CA ARG A 115 -3.63 -8.40 18.87
C ARG A 115 -3.62 -6.88 19.04
N LEU A 116 -3.48 -6.11 17.97
CA LEU A 116 -3.23 -4.67 18.02
C LEU A 116 -4.13 -3.94 17.01
N ARG A 117 -5.41 -3.77 17.38
CA ARG A 117 -6.42 -3.03 16.61
C ARG A 117 -5.98 -1.60 16.24
N TYR A 118 -5.03 -1.04 16.95
CA TYR A 118 -4.60 0.37 16.85
C TYR A 118 -3.51 0.67 15.83
N ARG A 119 -2.94 -0.32 15.14
CA ARG A 119 -1.75 -0.06 14.31
C ARG A 119 -2.03 0.51 12.93
N LYS A 120 -3.23 0.32 12.37
CA LYS A 120 -3.61 1.05 11.15
C LYS A 120 -3.65 2.55 11.40
N GLU A 121 -4.22 2.95 12.54
CA GLU A 121 -4.27 4.33 12.96
C GLU A 121 -2.88 4.87 13.31
N TRP A 122 -2.05 4.05 13.90
CA TRP A 122 -0.67 4.42 14.23
C TRP A 122 0.20 4.64 13.00
N LEU A 123 0.09 3.80 11.96
CA LEU A 123 0.76 4.04 10.67
C LEU A 123 0.33 5.37 10.06
N ARG A 124 -0.96 5.67 10.08
CA ARG A 124 -1.47 6.96 9.64
C ARG A 124 -0.91 8.13 10.45
N VAL A 125 -0.98 8.02 11.77
CA VAL A 125 -0.49 9.05 12.70
C VAL A 125 1.01 9.24 12.56
N SER A 126 1.78 8.15 12.49
CA SER A 126 3.23 8.22 12.29
C SER A 126 3.59 8.86 10.96
N GLY A 127 2.85 8.56 9.90
CA GLY A 127 3.02 9.21 8.61
C GLY A 127 2.71 10.71 8.67
N ALA A 128 1.62 11.10 9.29
CA ALA A 128 1.25 12.50 9.50
C ALA A 128 2.26 13.25 10.39
N THR A 129 2.71 12.62 11.47
CA THR A 129 3.73 13.18 12.37
C THR A 129 5.06 13.35 11.66
N GLY A 130 5.48 12.38 10.86
CA GLY A 130 6.69 12.47 10.04
C GLY A 130 6.63 13.62 9.03
N ALA A 131 5.49 13.88 8.43
CA ALA A 131 5.28 15.02 7.55
C ALA A 131 5.32 16.37 8.31
N GLY A 132 4.79 16.41 9.53
CA GLY A 132 4.81 17.60 10.39
C GLY A 132 6.18 17.90 10.98
N ALA A 133 7.02 16.90 11.16
CA ALA A 133 8.38 17.04 11.69
C ALA A 133 9.42 17.47 10.63
N ALA A 134 9.05 17.38 9.39
CA ALA A 134 9.88 17.80 8.25
C ALA A 134 9.63 19.25 7.88
#